data_e03eea97025d1fb74db9745ebeaee919
#
_entry.id   e03eea97025d1fb74db9745ebeaee919
#
_cell.length_a   1.000
_cell.length_b   1.000
_cell.length_c   1.000
_cell.angle_alpha   90.00
_cell.angle_beta   90.00
_cell.angle_gamma   90.00
#
_symmetry.space_group_name_H-M   'P 1'
#
loop_
_entity.id
_entity.type
_entity.pdbx_description
1 polymer ?
#
loop_
_entity_poly.entity_id
_entity_poly.type
_entity_poly.pdbx_seq_one_letter_code
_entity_poly.pdbx_strand_id
1 'polypeptide(L)'
;AKTAEGKIDILIGTHKIVGKDVKFKDLGLLIIDEEQKFGVSSKEKLKELKANVDALTLTATPIPRTLQFSLMGARDLSIINTPPPNRQPITTELKTFDINFIRDAVYFEIYRGGQVYFVHNRVKDIEETAALIKKVCPDVNIGVAHGQMDGDELEDHMLKFVDREYDVLVCTNIVESGLDIPNANTIIINNAHFFGLSDLHQLRGRVGRSNKKAYCYLLSPPLFGLPDESRKRLRTIEQYADLGSGFQISMRDMDIRGAGNLLGGEQSGFISEIGYDAYHKILNEAIRELKHTEYKTLFAEQIEEKQEFVTDVQIDTDLEMLIPDEYINNINERLSIYT
;
A
#
# COMPACT_ATOMS: atom_id res chain seq x y z
N ALA A 1 -5.73 -0.68 -35.00
CA ALA A 1 -6.73 -0.66 -36.07
C ALA A 1 -8.15 -0.64 -35.50
N LYS A 2 -8.67 -1.71 -34.88
CA LYS A 2 -10.10 -1.78 -34.42
C LYS A 2 -10.52 -0.71 -33.40
N THR A 3 -9.63 -0.28 -32.51
CA THR A 3 -9.88 0.83 -31.54
C THR A 3 -10.05 2.17 -32.23
N ALA A 4 -9.23 2.44 -33.28
CA ALA A 4 -9.33 3.67 -34.06
C ALA A 4 -10.59 3.71 -34.94
N GLU A 5 -11.15 2.56 -35.29
CA GLU A 5 -12.41 2.44 -36.01
C GLU A 5 -13.65 2.50 -35.11
N GLY A 6 -13.48 2.47 -33.79
CA GLY A 6 -14.59 2.46 -32.84
C GLY A 6 -15.34 1.12 -32.77
N LYS A 7 -14.67 0.02 -33.06
CA LYS A 7 -15.23 -1.35 -33.01
C LYS A 7 -14.98 -2.06 -31.69
N ILE A 8 -14.33 -1.37 -30.73
CA ILE A 8 -13.99 -1.89 -29.41
C ILE A 8 -14.55 -0.89 -28.40
N ASP A 9 -15.47 -1.34 -27.55
CA ASP A 9 -16.10 -0.54 -26.51
C ASP A 9 -15.24 -0.49 -25.23
N ILE A 10 -14.57 -1.62 -24.89
CA ILE A 10 -13.72 -1.72 -23.71
C ILE A 10 -12.38 -2.35 -24.13
N LEU A 11 -11.29 -1.67 -23.83
CA LEU A 11 -9.92 -2.18 -24.03
C LEU A 11 -9.23 -2.33 -22.68
N ILE A 12 -8.82 -3.56 -22.35
CA ILE A 12 -8.07 -3.87 -21.12
C ILE A 12 -6.66 -4.29 -21.51
N GLY A 13 -5.66 -3.77 -20.82
CA GLY A 13 -4.28 -4.13 -21.06
C GLY A 13 -3.31 -3.48 -20.09
N THR A 14 -2.03 -3.77 -20.27
CA THR A 14 -0.93 -3.18 -19.51
C THR A 14 -0.60 -1.78 -20.04
N HIS A 15 0.44 -1.14 -19.48
CA HIS A 15 0.95 0.16 -19.94
C HIS A 15 1.22 0.23 -21.47
N LYS A 16 1.30 -0.90 -22.15
CA LYS A 16 1.44 -0.96 -23.62
C LYS A 16 0.26 -0.32 -24.37
N ILE A 17 -0.96 -0.33 -23.79
CA ILE A 17 -2.14 0.29 -24.42
C ILE A 17 -2.06 1.82 -24.46
N VAL A 18 -1.19 2.43 -23.66
CA VAL A 18 -0.90 3.88 -23.67
C VAL A 18 0.19 4.23 -24.71
N GLY A 19 0.68 3.23 -25.47
CA GLY A 19 1.69 3.41 -26.49
C GLY A 19 1.21 4.26 -27.69
N LYS A 20 2.15 4.86 -28.43
CA LYS A 20 1.87 5.71 -29.62
C LYS A 20 1.12 4.95 -30.75
N ASP A 21 1.18 3.63 -30.72
CA ASP A 21 0.58 2.76 -31.74
C ASP A 21 -0.92 2.50 -31.51
N VAL A 22 -1.42 2.82 -30.30
CA VAL A 22 -2.82 2.67 -29.94
C VAL A 22 -3.53 4.01 -30.10
N LYS A 23 -4.49 4.07 -31.01
CA LYS A 23 -5.33 5.24 -31.22
C LYS A 23 -6.76 4.89 -30.87
N PHE A 24 -7.38 5.75 -30.08
CA PHE A 24 -8.80 5.67 -29.75
C PHE A 24 -9.61 6.60 -30.69
N LYS A 25 -10.79 6.17 -31.09
CA LYS A 25 -11.69 6.98 -31.89
C LYS A 25 -12.34 8.06 -31.04
N ASP A 26 -12.85 7.63 -29.89
CA ASP A 26 -13.52 8.48 -28.89
C ASP A 26 -13.39 7.79 -27.54
N LEU A 27 -12.50 8.31 -26.70
CA LEU A 27 -12.21 7.76 -25.38
C LEU A 27 -12.97 8.58 -24.34
N GLY A 28 -14.01 8.00 -23.73
CA GLY A 28 -14.83 8.67 -22.70
C GLY A 28 -14.33 8.44 -21.28
N LEU A 29 -13.81 7.24 -20.96
CA LEU A 29 -13.37 6.89 -19.61
C LEU A 29 -12.03 6.16 -19.63
N LEU A 30 -11.11 6.59 -18.78
CA LEU A 30 -9.82 5.97 -18.53
C LEU A 30 -9.75 5.47 -17.07
N ILE A 31 -9.63 4.15 -16.90
CA ILE A 31 -9.45 3.55 -15.57
C ILE A 31 -7.99 3.10 -15.43
N ILE A 32 -7.33 3.53 -14.37
CA ILE A 32 -5.92 3.24 -14.09
C ILE A 32 -5.83 2.56 -12.73
N ASP A 33 -5.31 1.34 -12.72
CA ASP A 33 -5.01 0.63 -11.49
C ASP A 33 -3.53 0.81 -11.11
N GLU A 34 -3.26 1.11 -9.84
CA GLU A 34 -1.92 1.29 -9.25
C GLU A 34 -1.03 2.27 -10.08
N GLU A 35 -1.52 3.48 -10.33
CA GLU A 35 -0.84 4.53 -11.11
C GLU A 35 0.62 4.77 -10.67
N GLN A 36 0.93 4.54 -9.38
CA GLN A 36 2.27 4.71 -8.84
C GLN A 36 3.31 3.76 -9.44
N LYS A 37 2.88 2.61 -9.98
CA LYS A 37 3.77 1.64 -10.64
C LYS A 37 4.18 2.03 -12.05
N PHE A 38 3.55 3.06 -12.64
CA PHE A 38 3.91 3.54 -13.98
C PHE A 38 5.17 4.39 -13.93
N GLY A 39 6.06 4.17 -14.90
CA GLY A 39 7.25 5.00 -15.10
C GLY A 39 6.91 6.42 -15.58
N VAL A 40 7.87 7.34 -15.50
CA VAL A 40 7.70 8.76 -15.80
C VAL A 40 7.11 8.99 -17.20
N SER A 41 7.65 8.33 -18.24
CA SER A 41 7.17 8.51 -19.61
C SER A 41 5.73 8.02 -19.82
N SER A 42 5.31 6.97 -19.10
CA SER A 42 3.92 6.50 -19.15
C SER A 42 2.99 7.45 -18.42
N LYS A 43 3.43 8.05 -17.31
CA LYS A 43 2.66 9.07 -16.58
C LYS A 43 2.45 10.34 -17.39
N GLU A 44 3.43 10.78 -18.17
CA GLU A 44 3.28 11.93 -19.07
C GLU A 44 2.23 11.68 -20.14
N LYS A 45 2.27 10.51 -20.79
CA LYS A 45 1.25 10.13 -21.78
C LYS A 45 -0.14 9.99 -21.16
N LEU A 46 -0.23 9.45 -19.92
CA LEU A 46 -1.49 9.38 -19.19
C LEU A 46 -2.04 10.77 -18.87
N LYS A 47 -1.18 11.76 -18.58
CA LYS A 47 -1.61 13.16 -18.39
C LYS A 47 -2.22 13.75 -19.65
N GLU A 48 -1.61 13.51 -20.81
CA GLU A 48 -2.15 13.96 -22.11
C GLU A 48 -3.53 13.35 -22.38
N LEU A 49 -3.71 12.05 -22.10
CA LEU A 49 -5.01 11.39 -22.25
C LEU A 49 -6.05 11.90 -21.26
N LYS A 50 -5.67 12.16 -20.01
CA LYS A 50 -6.55 12.67 -18.94
C LYS A 50 -7.08 14.09 -19.21
N ALA A 51 -6.44 14.86 -20.05
CA ALA A 51 -6.81 16.26 -20.27
C ALA A 51 -8.24 16.46 -20.80
N ASN A 52 -8.76 15.46 -21.55
CA ASN A 52 -10.07 15.55 -22.20
C ASN A 52 -10.95 14.30 -21.95
N VAL A 53 -10.62 13.49 -20.94
CA VAL A 53 -11.27 12.20 -20.66
C VAL A 53 -11.48 12.04 -19.17
N ASP A 54 -12.63 11.56 -18.77
CA ASP A 54 -12.87 11.22 -17.36
C ASP A 54 -11.89 10.14 -16.91
N ALA A 55 -11.22 10.35 -15.78
CA ALA A 55 -10.19 9.46 -15.30
C ALA A 55 -10.46 8.97 -13.89
N LEU A 56 -10.57 7.65 -13.72
CA LEU A 56 -10.66 6.97 -12.44
C LEU A 56 -9.34 6.28 -12.13
N THR A 57 -8.73 6.63 -11.01
CA THR A 57 -7.51 5.97 -10.52
C THR A 57 -7.83 5.13 -9.30
N LEU A 58 -7.43 3.87 -9.33
CA LEU A 58 -7.62 2.92 -8.23
C LEU A 58 -6.26 2.64 -7.57
N THR A 59 -6.24 2.46 -6.26
CA THR A 59 -5.05 2.02 -5.53
C THR A 59 -5.43 1.41 -4.18
N ALA A 60 -4.68 0.40 -3.75
CA ALA A 60 -4.79 -0.17 -2.41
C ALA A 60 -4.03 0.66 -1.37
N THR A 61 -2.94 1.32 -1.79
CA THR A 61 -2.08 2.16 -0.97
C THR A 61 -1.75 3.43 -1.72
N PRO A 62 -2.53 4.51 -1.55
CA PRO A 62 -2.20 5.77 -2.20
C PRO A 62 -0.80 6.21 -1.77
N ILE A 63 0.02 6.61 -2.74
CA ILE A 63 1.31 7.22 -2.41
C ILE A 63 1.05 8.52 -1.61
N PRO A 64 1.91 8.84 -0.62
CA PRO A 64 1.72 9.99 0.24
C PRO A 64 1.39 11.28 -0.51
N ARG A 65 2.10 11.55 -1.62
CA ARG A 65 1.85 12.73 -2.45
C ARG A 65 0.45 12.75 -3.08
N THR A 66 -0.01 11.61 -3.65
CA THR A 66 -1.34 11.53 -4.26
C THR A 66 -2.44 11.68 -3.21
N LEU A 67 -2.26 11.04 -2.05
CA LEU A 67 -3.16 11.17 -0.92
C LEU A 67 -3.23 12.62 -0.42
N GLN A 68 -2.11 13.29 -0.30
CA GLN A 68 -2.03 14.68 0.11
C GLN A 68 -2.77 15.60 -0.86
N PHE A 69 -2.60 15.44 -2.20
CA PHE A 69 -3.35 16.21 -3.19
C PHE A 69 -4.86 15.98 -3.10
N SER A 70 -5.31 14.76 -2.80
CA SER A 70 -6.73 14.46 -2.63
C SER A 70 -7.29 15.08 -1.35
N LEU A 71 -6.55 15.01 -0.26
CA LEU A 71 -6.95 15.63 1.01
C LEU A 71 -7.00 17.16 0.93
N MET A 72 -6.21 17.76 0.04
CA MET A 72 -6.24 19.20 -0.26
C MET A 72 -7.39 19.62 -1.18
N GLY A 73 -8.26 18.68 -1.57
CA GLY A 73 -9.37 18.96 -2.50
C GLY A 73 -8.92 19.19 -3.95
N ALA A 74 -7.67 18.91 -4.29
CA ALA A 74 -7.18 18.99 -5.66
C ALA A 74 -7.60 17.79 -6.52
N ARG A 75 -8.10 16.72 -5.89
CA ARG A 75 -8.70 15.54 -6.53
C ARG A 75 -9.79 14.98 -5.64
N ASP A 76 -10.87 14.54 -6.23
CA ASP A 76 -11.91 13.81 -5.52
C ASP A 76 -11.35 12.47 -5.00
N LEU A 77 -11.71 12.11 -3.78
CA LEU A 77 -11.30 10.87 -3.13
C LEU A 77 -12.53 10.12 -2.63
N SER A 78 -12.62 8.86 -3.02
CA SER A 78 -13.61 7.92 -2.48
C SER A 78 -12.89 6.74 -1.84
N ILE A 79 -13.29 6.38 -0.62
CA ILE A 79 -12.70 5.28 0.14
C ILE A 79 -13.69 4.13 0.22
N ILE A 80 -13.27 2.94 -0.24
CA ILE A 80 -14.06 1.71 -0.13
C ILE A 80 -13.68 1.01 1.18
N ASN A 81 -14.52 1.18 2.20
CA ASN A 81 -14.26 0.64 3.54
C ASN A 81 -14.85 -0.76 3.77
N THR A 82 -15.86 -1.16 2.96
CA THR A 82 -16.52 -2.46 3.14
C THR A 82 -15.68 -3.57 2.52
N PRO A 83 -15.13 -4.49 3.33
CA PRO A 83 -14.37 -5.62 2.80
C PRO A 83 -15.30 -6.62 2.10
N PRO A 84 -14.78 -7.43 1.16
CA PRO A 84 -15.54 -8.54 0.59
C PRO A 84 -15.99 -9.53 1.67
N PRO A 85 -17.18 -10.14 1.50
CA PRO A 85 -17.67 -11.15 2.45
C PRO A 85 -16.69 -12.34 2.55
N ASN A 86 -16.65 -12.98 3.71
CA ASN A 86 -15.84 -14.18 3.99
C ASN A 86 -14.31 -13.98 3.98
N ARG A 87 -13.82 -12.76 4.00
CA ARG A 87 -12.39 -12.51 4.22
C ARG A 87 -12.08 -12.35 5.71
N GLN A 88 -10.93 -12.91 6.11
CA GLN A 88 -10.40 -12.77 7.46
C GLN A 88 -9.18 -11.85 7.47
N PRO A 89 -8.97 -11.09 8.55
CA PRO A 89 -7.72 -10.35 8.75
C PRO A 89 -6.51 -11.28 8.69
N ILE A 90 -5.42 -10.80 8.10
CA ILE A 90 -4.18 -11.56 7.98
C ILE A 90 -3.41 -11.40 9.29
N THR A 91 -3.18 -12.50 9.99
CA THR A 91 -2.33 -12.49 11.20
C THR A 91 -0.92 -12.09 10.80
N THR A 92 -0.49 -10.92 11.26
CA THR A 92 0.82 -10.35 10.91
C THR A 92 1.73 -10.37 12.14
N GLU A 93 2.92 -10.95 12.04
CA GLU A 93 3.84 -11.11 13.16
C GLU A 93 5.27 -10.75 12.77
N LEU A 94 5.95 -10.01 13.64
CA LEU A 94 7.38 -9.73 13.55
C LEU A 94 8.17 -10.86 14.21
N LYS A 95 9.14 -11.39 13.49
CA LYS A 95 10.03 -12.47 13.97
C LYS A 95 11.49 -12.15 13.65
N THR A 96 12.39 -12.68 14.43
CA THR A 96 13.80 -12.79 14.03
C THR A 96 13.97 -13.97 13.07
N PHE A 97 15.00 -13.94 12.23
CA PHE A 97 15.28 -15.06 11.35
C PHE A 97 15.62 -16.30 12.18
N ASP A 98 14.76 -17.32 12.09
CA ASP A 98 14.95 -18.64 12.70
C ASP A 98 14.52 -19.71 11.71
N ILE A 99 15.46 -20.56 11.32
CA ILE A 99 15.21 -21.60 10.32
C ILE A 99 14.24 -22.67 10.82
N ASN A 100 14.19 -22.96 12.13
CA ASN A 100 13.23 -23.89 12.70
C ASN A 100 11.82 -23.32 12.65
N PHE A 101 11.67 -22.02 12.97
CA PHE A 101 10.40 -21.32 12.81
C PHE A 101 9.92 -21.34 11.35
N ILE A 102 10.81 -21.06 10.38
CA ILE A 102 10.48 -21.12 8.96
C ILE A 102 9.99 -22.50 8.56
N ARG A 103 10.71 -23.55 8.97
CA ARG A 103 10.30 -24.96 8.74
C ARG A 103 8.89 -25.21 9.28
N ASP A 104 8.66 -24.85 10.53
CA ASP A 104 7.37 -25.12 11.20
C ASP A 104 6.22 -24.37 10.54
N ALA A 105 6.44 -23.10 10.12
CA ALA A 105 5.46 -22.30 9.38
C ALA A 105 5.15 -22.90 7.99
N VAL A 106 6.17 -23.39 7.28
CA VAL A 106 6.01 -24.05 5.98
C VAL A 106 5.18 -25.32 6.14
N TYR A 107 5.56 -26.22 7.05
CA TYR A 107 4.83 -27.46 7.26
C TYR A 107 3.40 -27.23 7.75
N PHE A 108 3.18 -26.26 8.63
CA PHE A 108 1.84 -25.88 9.08
C PHE A 108 0.94 -25.51 7.90
N GLU A 109 1.44 -24.72 6.93
CA GLU A 109 0.67 -24.35 5.75
C GLU A 109 0.40 -25.53 4.83
N ILE A 110 1.41 -26.36 4.58
CA ILE A 110 1.28 -27.54 3.72
C ILE A 110 0.31 -28.57 4.30
N TYR A 111 0.35 -28.86 5.59
CA TYR A 111 -0.56 -29.80 6.26
C TYR A 111 -2.03 -29.38 6.15
N ARG A 112 -2.32 -28.10 6.08
CA ARG A 112 -3.68 -27.61 5.83
C ARG A 112 -4.02 -27.44 4.34
N GLY A 113 -3.15 -27.94 3.45
CA GLY A 113 -3.34 -27.94 2.00
C GLY A 113 -3.19 -26.57 1.36
N GLY A 114 -2.39 -25.67 1.94
CA GLY A 114 -2.06 -24.36 1.39
C GLY A 114 -0.67 -24.31 0.78
N GLN A 115 -0.28 -23.14 0.30
CA GLN A 115 1.03 -22.84 -0.29
C GLN A 115 1.65 -21.61 0.39
N VAL A 116 2.97 -21.51 0.30
CA VAL A 116 3.75 -20.47 0.97
C VAL A 116 4.48 -19.60 -0.04
N TYR A 117 4.36 -18.27 0.09
CA TYR A 117 5.31 -17.35 -0.49
C TYR A 117 6.47 -17.10 0.48
N PHE A 118 7.70 -17.22 -0.01
CA PHE A 118 8.89 -16.78 0.68
C PHE A 118 9.55 -15.67 -0.10
N VAL A 119 9.34 -14.43 0.36
CA VAL A 119 9.85 -13.22 -0.34
C VAL A 119 11.27 -12.91 0.11
N HIS A 120 12.20 -12.89 -0.84
CA HIS A 120 13.61 -12.55 -0.61
C HIS A 120 14.09 -11.58 -1.68
N ASN A 121 14.30 -10.31 -1.30
CA ASN A 121 14.51 -9.22 -2.27
C ASN A 121 15.95 -9.09 -2.79
N ARG A 122 16.71 -10.19 -2.84
CA ARG A 122 18.04 -10.22 -3.41
C ARG A 122 18.18 -11.39 -4.36
N VAL A 123 18.28 -11.10 -5.66
CA VAL A 123 18.46 -12.14 -6.67
C VAL A 123 19.76 -12.93 -6.47
N LYS A 124 20.81 -12.25 -5.99
CA LYS A 124 22.15 -12.84 -5.86
C LYS A 124 22.23 -14.06 -4.94
N ASP A 125 21.42 -14.08 -3.88
CA ASP A 125 21.43 -15.12 -2.83
C ASP A 125 20.05 -15.83 -2.69
N ILE A 126 19.19 -15.69 -3.69
CA ILE A 126 17.86 -16.30 -3.69
C ILE A 126 17.93 -17.82 -3.78
N GLU A 127 18.82 -18.35 -4.60
CA GLU A 127 19.05 -19.79 -4.75
C GLU A 127 19.62 -20.42 -3.47
N GLU A 128 20.54 -19.73 -2.80
CA GLU A 128 21.09 -20.17 -1.51
C GLU A 128 19.98 -20.20 -0.45
N THR A 129 19.09 -19.21 -0.47
CA THR A 129 17.94 -19.16 0.43
C THR A 129 16.98 -20.32 0.15
N ALA A 130 16.69 -20.61 -1.11
CA ALA A 130 15.85 -21.75 -1.50
C ALA A 130 16.47 -23.09 -1.09
N ALA A 131 17.78 -23.26 -1.30
CA ALA A 131 18.53 -24.45 -0.86
C ALA A 131 18.53 -24.61 0.66
N LEU A 132 18.61 -23.51 1.43
CA LEU A 132 18.52 -23.55 2.88
C LEU A 132 17.13 -24.03 3.35
N ILE A 133 16.05 -23.54 2.74
CA ILE A 133 14.69 -23.98 3.04
C ILE A 133 14.52 -25.45 2.65
N LYS A 134 15.01 -25.86 1.48
CA LYS A 134 14.96 -27.27 1.02
C LYS A 134 15.68 -28.22 1.98
N LYS A 135 16.79 -27.79 2.57
CA LYS A 135 17.56 -28.58 3.54
C LYS A 135 16.75 -28.88 4.80
N VAL A 136 15.94 -27.97 5.28
CA VAL A 136 15.12 -28.14 6.49
C VAL A 136 13.72 -28.67 6.19
N CYS A 137 13.28 -28.58 4.94
CA CYS A 137 12.00 -29.10 4.43
C CYS A 137 12.25 -30.02 3.22
N PRO A 138 12.85 -31.24 3.39
CA PRO A 138 13.31 -32.07 2.28
C PRO A 138 12.17 -32.59 1.39
N ASP A 139 10.98 -32.76 1.95
CA ASP A 139 9.81 -33.32 1.23
C ASP A 139 8.99 -32.24 0.49
N VAL A 140 9.35 -30.95 0.66
CA VAL A 140 8.60 -29.82 0.12
C VAL A 140 9.12 -29.44 -1.28
N ASN A 141 8.22 -29.22 -2.23
CA ASN A 141 8.54 -28.74 -3.56
C ASN A 141 8.74 -27.23 -3.56
N ILE A 142 9.93 -26.78 -3.92
CA ILE A 142 10.30 -25.36 -3.90
C ILE A 142 10.56 -24.88 -5.31
N GLY A 143 9.85 -23.83 -5.73
CA GLY A 143 10.14 -23.05 -6.94
C GLY A 143 10.89 -21.77 -6.59
N VAL A 144 11.69 -21.28 -7.55
CA VAL A 144 12.36 -19.98 -7.45
C VAL A 144 11.89 -19.11 -8.60
N ALA A 145 11.59 -17.83 -8.33
CA ALA A 145 11.15 -16.89 -9.36
C ALA A 145 11.65 -15.47 -9.05
N HIS A 146 12.27 -14.80 -10.01
CA HIS A 146 12.78 -13.44 -9.83
C HIS A 146 12.74 -12.61 -11.12
N GLY A 147 12.76 -11.29 -10.97
CA GLY A 147 12.57 -10.35 -12.09
C GLY A 147 13.72 -10.26 -13.09
N GLN A 148 14.80 -11.05 -12.94
CA GLN A 148 15.88 -11.16 -13.93
C GLN A 148 15.75 -12.40 -14.81
N MET A 149 14.74 -13.27 -14.57
CA MET A 149 14.37 -14.37 -15.45
C MET A 149 13.74 -13.82 -16.73
N ASP A 150 13.87 -14.58 -17.81
CA ASP A 150 13.12 -14.28 -19.04
C ASP A 150 11.61 -14.36 -18.76
N GLY A 151 10.82 -13.58 -19.53
CA GLY A 151 9.38 -13.47 -19.29
C GLY A 151 8.66 -14.82 -19.36
N ASP A 152 9.02 -15.65 -20.33
CA ASP A 152 8.41 -16.97 -20.54
C ASP A 152 8.79 -17.95 -19.42
N GLU A 153 10.04 -17.90 -18.94
CA GLU A 153 10.51 -18.70 -17.80
C GLU A 153 9.79 -18.31 -16.51
N LEU A 154 9.67 -17.00 -16.26
CA LEU A 154 8.96 -16.49 -15.12
C LEU A 154 7.49 -16.90 -15.13
N GLU A 155 6.83 -16.81 -16.29
CA GLU A 155 5.45 -17.24 -16.47
C GLU A 155 5.29 -18.75 -16.17
N ASP A 156 6.19 -19.60 -16.65
CA ASP A 156 6.19 -21.05 -16.40
C ASP A 156 6.30 -21.35 -14.89
N HIS A 157 7.24 -20.70 -14.18
CA HIS A 157 7.37 -20.86 -12.73
C HIS A 157 6.12 -20.42 -11.97
N MET A 158 5.49 -19.32 -12.40
CA MET A 158 4.26 -18.83 -11.80
C MET A 158 3.08 -19.77 -12.07
N LEU A 159 2.94 -20.32 -13.26
CA LEU A 159 1.92 -21.31 -13.61
C LEU A 159 2.08 -22.60 -12.79
N LYS A 160 3.30 -23.12 -12.67
CA LYS A 160 3.60 -24.30 -11.81
C LYS A 160 3.20 -24.05 -10.35
N PHE A 161 3.37 -22.84 -9.84
CA PHE A 161 2.91 -22.50 -8.50
C PHE A 161 1.39 -22.42 -8.42
N VAL A 162 0.70 -21.85 -9.40
CA VAL A 162 -0.78 -21.86 -9.49
C VAL A 162 -1.31 -23.30 -9.53
N ASP A 163 -0.67 -24.17 -10.33
CA ASP A 163 -1.06 -25.58 -10.52
C ASP A 163 -0.64 -26.48 -9.34
N ARG A 164 -0.04 -25.90 -8.28
CA ARG A 164 0.39 -26.59 -7.05
C ARG A 164 1.52 -27.61 -7.25
N GLU A 165 2.32 -27.43 -8.29
CA GLU A 165 3.54 -28.21 -8.45
C GLU A 165 4.61 -27.76 -7.44
N TYR A 166 4.56 -26.52 -6.98
CA TYR A 166 5.37 -26.00 -5.90
C TYR A 166 4.52 -25.74 -4.64
N ASP A 167 5.02 -26.19 -3.52
CA ASP A 167 4.46 -25.90 -2.19
C ASP A 167 4.93 -24.55 -1.65
N VAL A 168 6.17 -24.19 -1.97
CA VAL A 168 6.82 -22.91 -1.60
C VAL A 168 7.35 -22.24 -2.85
N LEU A 169 7.03 -20.96 -3.02
CA LEU A 169 7.66 -20.12 -4.03
C LEU A 169 8.60 -19.12 -3.35
N VAL A 170 9.91 -19.30 -3.55
CA VAL A 170 10.94 -18.34 -3.14
C VAL A 170 11.06 -17.29 -4.23
N CYS A 171 10.77 -16.04 -3.95
CA CYS A 171 10.66 -15.02 -4.99
C CYS A 171 11.10 -13.64 -4.53
N THR A 172 11.40 -12.77 -5.48
CA THR A 172 11.55 -11.32 -5.24
C THR A 172 10.18 -10.64 -5.22
N ASN A 173 10.12 -9.31 -5.27
CA ASN A 173 8.88 -8.51 -5.31
C ASN A 173 7.98 -8.78 -6.54
N ILE A 174 8.34 -9.69 -7.43
CA ILE A 174 7.53 -10.05 -8.60
C ILE A 174 6.11 -10.50 -8.25
N VAL A 175 5.90 -10.99 -7.03
CA VAL A 175 4.58 -11.37 -6.51
C VAL A 175 3.60 -10.20 -6.49
N GLU A 176 4.09 -8.96 -6.54
CA GLU A 176 3.27 -7.76 -6.68
C GLU A 176 2.53 -7.68 -8.04
N SER A 177 2.88 -8.52 -9.02
CA SER A 177 2.36 -8.44 -10.39
C SER A 177 0.89 -8.81 -10.60
N GLY A 178 0.10 -8.99 -9.56
CA GLY A 178 -1.37 -9.04 -9.65
C GLY A 178 -1.97 -10.43 -9.84
N LEU A 179 -1.20 -11.49 -9.89
CA LEU A 179 -1.73 -12.85 -9.93
C LEU A 179 -2.51 -13.18 -8.65
N ASP A 180 -3.71 -13.72 -8.83
CA ASP A 180 -4.54 -14.18 -7.73
C ASP A 180 -4.32 -15.67 -7.49
N ILE A 181 -3.70 -16.01 -6.34
CA ILE A 181 -3.45 -17.40 -5.95
C ILE A 181 -4.17 -17.68 -4.62
N PRO A 182 -5.44 -18.11 -4.67
CA PRO A 182 -6.27 -18.26 -3.48
C PRO A 182 -5.75 -19.31 -2.48
N ASN A 183 -4.88 -20.21 -2.95
CA ASN A 183 -4.32 -21.28 -2.11
C ASN A 183 -3.07 -20.86 -1.32
N ALA A 184 -2.44 -19.75 -1.67
CA ALA A 184 -1.33 -19.18 -0.91
C ALA A 184 -1.88 -18.42 0.30
N ASN A 185 -1.75 -18.99 1.50
CA ASN A 185 -2.28 -18.39 2.72
C ASN A 185 -1.19 -18.03 3.73
N THR A 186 0.06 -18.34 3.44
CA THR A 186 1.20 -17.90 4.27
C THR A 186 2.22 -17.14 3.40
N ILE A 187 2.65 -15.99 3.87
CA ILE A 187 3.76 -15.23 3.28
C ILE A 187 4.82 -14.97 4.34
N ILE A 188 6.05 -15.28 4.02
CA ILE A 188 7.23 -15.02 4.85
C ILE A 188 8.09 -13.99 4.11
N ILE A 189 8.29 -12.82 4.70
CA ILE A 189 9.06 -11.73 4.08
C ILE A 189 10.40 -11.62 4.79
N ASN A 190 11.46 -12.07 4.11
CA ASN A 190 12.80 -12.05 4.65
C ASN A 190 13.41 -10.64 4.54
N ASN A 191 14.14 -10.23 5.58
CA ASN A 191 14.72 -8.90 5.67
C ASN A 191 13.66 -7.78 5.49
N ALA A 192 12.51 -7.93 6.13
CA ALA A 192 11.35 -7.05 5.98
C ALA A 192 11.66 -5.56 6.24
N HIS A 193 12.70 -5.26 7.03
CA HIS A 193 13.14 -3.89 7.34
C HIS A 193 13.70 -3.10 6.14
N PHE A 194 14.01 -3.76 5.03
CA PHE A 194 14.44 -3.11 3.78
C PHE A 194 13.27 -2.69 2.88
N PHE A 195 12.06 -3.15 3.16
CA PHE A 195 10.90 -2.82 2.37
C PHE A 195 10.22 -1.53 2.84
N GLY A 196 9.60 -0.83 1.90
CA GLY A 196 8.71 0.27 2.21
C GLY A 196 7.41 -0.22 2.85
N LEU A 197 6.73 0.66 3.59
CA LEU A 197 5.47 0.30 4.25
C LEU A 197 4.38 -0.08 3.23
N SER A 198 4.32 0.64 2.13
CA SER A 198 3.42 0.34 1.01
C SER A 198 3.70 -1.04 0.38
N ASP A 199 5.00 -1.37 0.19
CA ASP A 199 5.40 -2.67 -0.39
C ASP A 199 5.02 -3.82 0.55
N LEU A 200 5.28 -3.66 1.87
CA LEU A 200 4.88 -4.65 2.87
C LEU A 200 3.37 -4.87 2.88
N HIS A 201 2.58 -3.80 2.78
CA HIS A 201 1.13 -3.90 2.71
C HIS A 201 0.67 -4.63 1.45
N GLN A 202 1.24 -4.33 0.29
CA GLN A 202 0.93 -5.01 -0.97
C GLN A 202 1.33 -6.48 -0.94
N LEU A 203 2.52 -6.81 -0.42
CA LEU A 203 2.98 -8.19 -0.25
C LEU A 203 2.07 -8.97 0.70
N ARG A 204 1.73 -8.40 1.86
CA ARG A 204 0.76 -8.99 2.78
C ARG A 204 -0.57 -9.28 2.10
N GLY A 205 -1.06 -8.37 1.27
CA GLY A 205 -2.29 -8.54 0.52
C GLY A 205 -2.27 -9.64 -0.57
N ARG A 206 -1.14 -10.31 -0.77
CA ARG A 206 -1.05 -11.46 -1.70
C ARG A 206 -1.58 -12.76 -1.09
N VAL A 207 -1.71 -12.84 0.22
CA VAL A 207 -2.34 -13.97 0.93
C VAL A 207 -3.69 -13.55 1.52
N GLY A 208 -4.47 -14.54 2.03
CA GLY A 208 -5.79 -14.27 2.61
C GLY A 208 -6.86 -13.95 1.57
N ARG A 209 -6.74 -14.48 0.36
CA ARG A 209 -7.72 -14.30 -0.72
C ARG A 209 -8.78 -15.39 -0.78
N SER A 210 -8.77 -16.29 0.21
CA SER A 210 -9.76 -17.36 0.43
C SER A 210 -10.44 -17.19 1.79
N ASN A 211 -11.31 -18.13 2.13
CA ASN A 211 -11.95 -18.21 3.45
C ASN A 211 -11.03 -18.80 4.54
N LYS A 212 -9.81 -19.22 4.18
CA LYS A 212 -8.83 -19.76 5.12
C LYS A 212 -8.10 -18.64 5.83
N LYS A 213 -7.78 -18.84 7.10
CA LYS A 213 -6.94 -17.90 7.86
C LYS A 213 -5.54 -17.82 7.25
N ALA A 214 -5.05 -16.59 7.06
CA ALA A 214 -3.76 -16.32 6.44
C ALA A 214 -2.76 -15.70 7.43
N TYR A 215 -1.47 -15.89 7.14
CA TYR A 215 -0.37 -15.46 7.97
C TYR A 215 0.67 -14.68 7.15
N CYS A 216 1.17 -13.61 7.76
CA CYS A 216 2.27 -12.81 7.23
C CYS A 216 3.36 -12.72 8.29
N TYR A 217 4.50 -13.34 8.03
CA TYR A 217 5.66 -13.31 8.93
C TYR A 217 6.73 -12.36 8.37
N LEU A 218 7.05 -11.35 9.14
CA LEU A 218 8.03 -10.33 8.81
C LEU A 218 9.35 -10.66 9.52
N LEU A 219 10.32 -11.18 8.79
CA LEU A 219 11.61 -11.54 9.36
C LEU A 219 12.55 -10.34 9.33
N SER A 220 13.12 -9.99 10.47
CA SER A 220 14.10 -8.89 10.59
C SER A 220 15.14 -9.21 11.67
N PRO A 221 16.29 -8.50 11.69
CA PRO A 221 17.11 -8.44 12.88
C PRO A 221 16.30 -7.95 14.09
N PRO A 222 16.80 -8.13 15.33
CA PRO A 222 16.15 -7.60 16.52
C PRO A 222 15.85 -6.11 16.39
N LEU A 223 14.64 -5.68 16.74
CA LEU A 223 14.14 -4.32 16.51
C LEU A 223 15.04 -3.23 17.11
N PHE A 224 15.70 -3.49 18.23
CA PHE A 224 16.59 -2.52 18.88
C PHE A 224 17.83 -2.15 18.05
N GLY A 225 18.24 -3.02 17.12
CA GLY A 225 19.35 -2.77 16.19
C GLY A 225 18.95 -2.09 14.88
N LEU A 226 17.67 -1.84 14.66
CA LEU A 226 17.19 -1.23 13.42
C LEU A 226 17.10 0.30 13.52
N PRO A 227 17.27 1.02 12.40
CA PRO A 227 16.94 2.43 12.32
C PRO A 227 15.51 2.71 12.77
N ASP A 228 15.27 3.86 13.39
CA ASP A 228 13.96 4.23 13.96
C ASP A 228 12.84 4.17 12.92
N GLU A 229 13.08 4.68 11.72
CA GLU A 229 12.12 4.65 10.62
C GLU A 229 11.72 3.21 10.22
N SER A 230 12.70 2.29 10.10
CA SER A 230 12.42 0.88 9.78
C SER A 230 11.62 0.20 10.90
N ARG A 231 11.93 0.52 12.14
CA ARG A 231 11.23 0.03 13.32
C ARG A 231 9.78 0.52 13.34
N LYS A 232 9.55 1.81 13.06
CA LYS A 232 8.20 2.39 12.94
C LYS A 232 7.39 1.71 11.83
N ARG A 233 7.97 1.52 10.63
CA ARG A 233 7.30 0.83 9.52
C ARG A 233 6.87 -0.58 9.89
N LEU A 234 7.78 -1.39 10.47
CA LEU A 234 7.48 -2.77 10.85
C LEU A 234 6.38 -2.85 11.92
N ARG A 235 6.41 -1.99 12.91
CA ARG A 235 5.34 -1.91 13.93
C ARG A 235 4.00 -1.48 13.33
N THR A 236 4.02 -0.52 12.42
CA THR A 236 2.80 -0.06 11.74
C THR A 236 2.13 -1.19 10.98
N ILE A 237 2.86 -1.96 10.16
CA ILE A 237 2.25 -3.05 9.38
C ILE A 237 1.74 -4.18 10.27
N GLU A 238 2.33 -4.41 11.44
CA GLU A 238 1.87 -5.37 12.44
C GLU A 238 0.59 -4.90 13.14
N GLN A 239 0.52 -3.62 13.55
CA GLN A 239 -0.64 -3.02 14.21
C GLN A 239 -1.86 -2.91 13.30
N TYR A 240 -1.69 -2.45 12.07
CA TYR A 240 -2.77 -2.26 11.11
C TYR A 240 -3.00 -3.53 10.29
N ALA A 241 -3.43 -4.61 10.96
CA ALA A 241 -3.70 -5.91 10.34
C ALA A 241 -5.15 -6.05 9.84
N ASP A 242 -6.05 -5.17 10.23
CA ASP A 242 -7.46 -5.23 9.86
C ASP A 242 -7.70 -5.01 8.36
N LEU A 243 -8.81 -5.59 7.89
CA LEU A 243 -9.25 -5.39 6.50
C LEU A 243 -9.61 -3.91 6.28
N GLY A 244 -9.18 -3.35 5.15
CA GLY A 244 -9.42 -1.94 4.83
C GLY A 244 -8.42 -0.95 5.42
N SER A 245 -7.39 -1.41 6.14
CA SER A 245 -6.38 -0.56 6.79
C SER A 245 -5.41 0.16 5.81
N GLY A 246 -5.57 -0.01 4.50
CA GLY A 246 -4.67 0.59 3.50
C GLY A 246 -4.56 2.12 3.58
N PHE A 247 -5.66 2.80 3.87
CA PHE A 247 -5.67 4.24 4.04
C PHE A 247 -4.88 4.67 5.29
N GLN A 248 -5.12 4.04 6.44
CA GLN A 248 -4.40 4.33 7.69
C GLN A 248 -2.90 4.05 7.54
N ILE A 249 -2.54 2.96 6.85
CA ILE A 249 -1.14 2.62 6.55
C ILE A 249 -0.51 3.72 5.70
N SER A 250 -1.21 4.26 4.70
CA SER A 250 -0.70 5.33 3.85
C SER A 250 -0.52 6.65 4.62
N MET A 251 -1.43 6.95 5.54
CA MET A 251 -1.30 8.09 6.45
C MET A 251 -0.06 7.94 7.34
N ARG A 252 0.14 6.77 7.93
CA ARG A 252 1.33 6.49 8.74
C ARG A 252 2.63 6.49 7.94
N ASP A 253 2.59 6.07 6.66
CA ASP A 253 3.77 6.18 5.79
C ASP A 253 4.16 7.65 5.55
N MET A 254 3.16 8.55 5.42
CA MET A 254 3.40 9.99 5.38
C MET A 254 4.04 10.52 6.65
N ASP A 255 3.54 10.13 7.81
CA ASP A 255 4.09 10.55 9.11
C ASP A 255 5.54 10.09 9.28
N ILE A 256 5.85 8.84 8.90
CA ILE A 256 7.18 8.24 9.06
C ILE A 256 8.20 8.88 8.11
N ARG A 257 7.84 9.12 6.87
CA ARG A 257 8.74 9.69 5.84
C ARG A 257 8.85 11.21 5.91
N GLY A 258 7.93 11.84 6.63
CA GLY A 258 7.59 13.23 6.38
C GLY A 258 6.83 13.34 5.05
N ALA A 259 5.81 14.14 4.94
CA ALA A 259 5.12 14.35 3.67
C ALA A 259 6.05 15.13 2.74
N GLY A 260 6.84 14.41 2.00
CA GLY A 260 7.88 14.93 1.12
C GLY A 260 7.43 16.17 0.36
N ASN A 261 8.36 17.02 0.07
CA ASN A 261 8.22 18.28 -0.62
C ASN A 261 7.18 18.30 -1.76
N LEU A 262 6.08 19.00 -1.55
CA LEU A 262 5.06 19.26 -2.58
C LEU A 262 5.60 20.10 -3.74
N LEU A 263 6.60 20.94 -3.51
CA LEU A 263 7.04 21.99 -4.43
C LEU A 263 8.56 22.03 -4.71
N GLY A 264 9.39 21.12 -4.19
CA GLY A 264 10.86 21.12 -4.44
C GLY A 264 11.69 20.92 -3.16
N GLY A 265 12.92 20.57 -3.34
CA GLY A 265 13.94 19.91 -2.49
C GLY A 265 14.24 20.33 -1.03
N GLU A 266 13.52 21.18 -0.32
CA GLU A 266 14.02 21.70 0.97
C GLU A 266 13.08 21.63 2.20
N GLN A 267 11.88 21.00 2.12
CA GLN A 267 10.91 21.06 3.24
C GLN A 267 10.51 19.72 3.84
N SER A 268 11.37 18.74 3.86
CA SER A 268 11.06 17.39 4.36
C SER A 268 10.93 17.26 5.89
N GLY A 269 11.12 18.34 6.65
CA GLY A 269 11.10 18.32 8.12
C GLY A 269 9.78 18.74 8.78
N PHE A 270 9.01 19.62 8.15
CA PHE A 270 7.92 20.36 8.82
C PHE A 270 6.78 19.50 9.34
N ILE A 271 6.36 18.48 8.61
CA ILE A 271 5.22 17.62 9.01
C ILE A 271 5.61 16.70 10.18
N SER A 272 6.87 16.25 10.22
CA SER A 272 7.37 15.45 11.34
C SER A 272 7.50 16.25 12.65
N GLU A 273 7.62 17.56 12.56
CA GLU A 273 7.73 18.46 13.72
C GLU A 273 6.39 18.92 14.26
N ILE A 274 5.43 19.27 13.39
CA ILE A 274 4.13 19.83 13.80
C ILE A 274 2.99 18.82 13.76
N GLY A 275 3.21 17.63 13.20
CA GLY A 275 2.18 16.60 12.99
C GLY A 275 1.29 16.88 11.79
N TYR A 276 0.65 15.80 11.31
CA TYR A 276 -0.15 15.83 10.09
C TYR A 276 -1.38 16.75 10.18
N ASP A 277 -2.11 16.69 11.28
CA ASP A 277 -3.35 17.43 11.46
C ASP A 277 -3.11 18.95 11.52
N ALA A 278 -2.08 19.38 12.24
CA ALA A 278 -1.70 20.79 12.31
C ALA A 278 -1.22 21.30 10.94
N TYR A 279 -0.42 20.51 10.22
CA TYR A 279 0.00 20.85 8.87
C TYR A 279 -1.19 21.03 7.92
N HIS A 280 -2.19 20.11 7.96
CA HIS A 280 -3.39 20.21 7.14
C HIS A 280 -4.26 21.42 7.49
N LYS A 281 -4.39 21.75 8.76
CA LYS A 281 -5.10 22.95 9.20
C LYS A 281 -4.46 24.22 8.59
N ILE A 282 -3.15 24.36 8.74
CA ILE A 282 -2.40 25.51 8.19
C ILE A 282 -2.50 25.58 6.66
N LEU A 283 -2.39 24.42 6.00
CA LEU A 283 -2.45 24.37 4.53
C LEU A 283 -3.86 24.73 4.00
N ASN A 284 -4.90 24.23 4.64
CA ASN A 284 -6.28 24.57 4.28
C ASN A 284 -6.59 26.04 4.51
N GLU A 285 -6.08 26.63 5.56
CA GLU A 285 -6.19 28.07 5.82
C GLU A 285 -5.48 28.87 4.73
N ALA A 286 -4.26 28.51 4.36
CA ALA A 286 -3.51 29.18 3.30
C ALA A 286 -4.19 29.05 1.91
N ILE A 287 -4.74 27.90 1.58
CA ILE A 287 -5.49 27.69 0.33
C ILE A 287 -6.75 28.56 0.30
N ARG A 288 -7.47 28.67 1.42
CA ARG A 288 -8.63 29.55 1.53
C ARG A 288 -8.22 31.01 1.34
N GLU A 289 -7.18 31.44 2.02
CA GLU A 289 -6.65 32.80 1.88
C GLU A 289 -6.31 33.11 0.42
N LEU A 290 -5.60 32.24 -0.28
CA LEU A 290 -5.26 32.39 -1.69
C LEU A 290 -6.50 32.43 -2.60
N LYS A 291 -7.50 31.58 -2.37
CA LYS A 291 -8.77 31.59 -3.10
C LYS A 291 -9.53 32.90 -2.92
N HIS A 292 -9.49 33.47 -1.73
CA HIS A 292 -10.17 34.74 -1.41
C HIS A 292 -9.42 36.02 -1.83
N THR A 293 -8.10 35.93 -1.94
CA THR A 293 -7.22 37.07 -2.25
C THR A 293 -6.78 37.08 -3.71
N GLU A 294 -5.86 36.20 -4.09
CA GLU A 294 -5.21 36.22 -5.40
C GLU A 294 -6.02 35.60 -6.52
N TYR A 295 -6.86 34.58 -6.21
CA TYR A 295 -7.60 33.80 -7.21
C TYR A 295 -9.12 33.99 -7.12
N LYS A 296 -9.59 35.08 -6.51
CA LYS A 296 -11.00 35.38 -6.30
C LYS A 296 -11.86 35.31 -7.57
N THR A 297 -11.32 35.72 -8.71
CA THR A 297 -12.02 35.69 -10.00
C THR A 297 -12.16 34.28 -10.59
N LEU A 298 -11.17 33.41 -10.35
CA LEU A 298 -11.17 32.02 -10.84
C LEU A 298 -12.09 31.11 -10.01
N PHE A 299 -12.28 31.39 -8.73
CA PHE A 299 -13.06 30.56 -7.81
C PHE A 299 -14.34 31.25 -7.32
N ALA A 300 -14.82 32.28 -8.04
CA ALA A 300 -15.99 33.05 -7.64
C ALA A 300 -17.26 32.24 -7.41
N GLU A 301 -17.46 31.14 -8.15
CA GLU A 301 -18.60 30.23 -7.99
C GLU A 301 -18.42 29.17 -6.86
N GLN A 302 -17.21 29.00 -6.35
CA GLN A 302 -16.88 28.03 -5.29
C GLN A 302 -16.69 28.69 -3.91
N ILE A 303 -16.77 30.01 -3.84
CA ILE A 303 -16.68 30.75 -2.59
C ILE A 303 -18.08 30.69 -1.95
N GLU A 304 -18.36 29.60 -1.23
CA GLU A 304 -19.52 29.52 -0.35
C GLU A 304 -19.41 30.55 0.78
N GLU A 305 -20.57 31.10 1.16
CA GLU A 305 -20.71 32.11 2.20
C GLU A 305 -19.99 31.70 3.49
N LYS A 306 -19.41 32.69 4.16
CA LYS A 306 -18.73 32.60 5.45
C LYS A 306 -19.42 31.64 6.42
N GLN A 307 -18.91 30.43 6.55
CA GLN A 307 -19.00 29.75 7.83
C GLN A 307 -17.83 30.27 8.69
N GLU A 308 -18.15 31.11 9.65
CA GLU A 308 -17.24 31.49 10.72
C GLU A 308 -16.94 30.23 11.53
N PHE A 309 -15.80 29.61 11.25
CA PHE A 309 -15.31 28.54 12.12
C PHE A 309 -14.77 29.20 13.39
N VAL A 310 -15.32 28.78 14.51
CA VAL A 310 -14.72 29.06 15.83
C VAL A 310 -13.34 28.40 15.85
N THR A 311 -12.29 29.20 15.77
CA THR A 311 -10.91 28.74 15.59
C THR A 311 -10.32 28.14 16.87
N ASP A 312 -10.78 28.54 18.02
CA ASP A 312 -10.39 27.99 19.32
C ASP A 312 -11.56 28.01 20.28
N VAL A 313 -11.91 26.88 20.83
CA VAL A 313 -12.82 26.77 21.97
C VAL A 313 -11.98 26.38 23.18
N GLN A 314 -11.76 27.32 24.08
CA GLN A 314 -11.18 27.04 25.38
C GLN A 314 -12.33 26.80 26.36
N ILE A 315 -12.37 25.61 26.93
CA ILE A 315 -13.35 25.26 27.96
C ILE A 315 -12.60 25.21 29.28
N ASP A 316 -12.75 26.24 30.10
CA ASP A 316 -12.29 26.23 31.47
C ASP A 316 -13.40 25.64 32.35
N THR A 317 -13.09 24.56 33.04
CA THR A 317 -14.05 23.92 33.96
C THR A 317 -13.32 23.46 35.24
N ASP A 318 -14.00 23.55 36.34
CA ASP A 318 -13.61 23.01 37.65
C ASP A 318 -14.14 21.59 37.91
N LEU A 319 -14.80 21.00 36.90
CA LEU A 319 -15.25 19.61 36.93
C LEU A 319 -14.14 18.68 36.43
N GLU A 320 -13.94 17.55 37.14
CA GLU A 320 -13.09 16.47 36.64
C GLU A 320 -13.71 15.89 35.34
N MET A 321 -13.05 16.12 34.23
CA MET A 321 -13.42 15.51 32.96
C MET A 321 -12.60 14.23 32.73
N LEU A 322 -13.21 13.08 33.06
CA LEU A 322 -12.65 11.78 32.76
C LEU A 322 -13.26 11.25 31.46
N ILE A 323 -12.43 10.84 30.54
CA ILE A 323 -12.86 10.16 29.31
C ILE A 323 -13.28 8.74 29.70
N PRO A 324 -14.57 8.35 29.53
CA PRO A 324 -15.05 7.03 29.92
C PRO A 324 -14.33 5.91 29.14
N ASP A 325 -14.15 4.76 29.80
CA ASP A 325 -13.56 3.56 29.18
C ASP A 325 -14.37 3.05 27.98
N GLU A 326 -15.66 3.32 27.97
CA GLU A 326 -16.60 2.98 26.89
C GLU A 326 -16.37 3.81 25.62
N TYR A 327 -15.78 5.01 25.76
CA TYR A 327 -15.50 5.90 24.63
C TYR A 327 -14.11 5.64 24.03
N ILE A 328 -13.09 5.42 24.87
CA ILE A 328 -11.73 5.07 24.45
C ILE A 328 -11.20 3.95 25.36
N ASN A 329 -11.18 2.72 24.85
CA ASN A 329 -10.75 1.54 25.60
C ASN A 329 -9.24 1.49 25.85
N ASN A 330 -8.43 2.23 25.08
CA ASN A 330 -6.98 2.20 25.17
C ASN A 330 -6.47 3.27 26.13
N ILE A 331 -5.82 2.85 27.23
CA ILE A 331 -5.26 3.74 28.25
C ILE A 331 -4.23 4.72 27.68
N ASN A 332 -3.40 4.28 26.72
CA ASN A 332 -2.38 5.15 26.10
C ASN A 332 -2.99 6.22 25.21
N GLU A 333 -4.08 5.91 24.51
CA GLU A 333 -4.82 6.90 23.72
C GLU A 333 -5.52 7.90 24.62
N ARG A 334 -6.12 7.45 25.73
CA ARG A 334 -6.70 8.36 26.72
C ARG A 334 -5.68 9.32 27.32
N LEU A 335 -4.51 8.81 27.68
CA LEU A 335 -3.43 9.63 28.23
C LEU A 335 -2.92 10.67 27.22
N SER A 336 -2.91 10.36 25.91
CA SER A 336 -2.50 11.30 24.88
C SER A 336 -3.48 12.45 24.63
N ILE A 337 -4.72 12.33 25.09
CA ILE A 337 -5.74 13.40 24.99
C ILE A 337 -5.67 14.36 26.20
N TYR A 338 -5.12 13.90 27.33
CA TYR A 338 -4.92 14.73 28.52
C TYR A 338 -3.61 15.53 28.50
N THR A 339 -2.72 15.28 27.54
CA THR A 339 -1.44 15.99 27.36
C THR A 339 -1.51 16.97 26.20
#